data_ee15c0660b577a2f3ee2db70fa766af5
#
_entry.id   ee15c0660b577a2f3ee2db70fa766af5
#
_cell.length_a   1.000
_cell.length_b   1.000
_cell.length_c   1.000
_cell.angle_alpha   90.00
_cell.angle_beta   90.00
_cell.angle_gamma   90.00
#
_symmetry.space_group_name_H-M   'P 1'
#
loop_
_entity.id
_entity.type
_entity.pdbx_description
1 polymer ?
#
loop_
_entity_poly.entity_id
_entity_poly.type
_entity_poly.pdbx_seq_one_letter_code
_entity_poly.pdbx_strand_id
1 'polypeptide(L)'
;MGQRCKAAGPASAGARYELMYSSGGWTETVLHNFSAGQDGAIPNGVILDSAGNLYGTTQGWFGGTGDRFGKVFQLVPSGSGWNENVLYTFQDGADGAVPAAGLVMDQQGNLYGTTSGGVAGGAGTVFELSPSGGGWTFNLLYSFSGCYGPLISVFPPGCGSQDSLIIDSAGNLYGTTVSPGANGLGSVFELTYPN
;
A
#
# COMPACT_ATOMS: atom_id res chain seq x y z
N MET A 1 28.46 6.35 -19.06
CA MET A 1 28.17 4.94 -19.41
C MET A 1 27.10 4.47 -18.44
N GLY A 2 25.86 4.40 -18.91
CA GLY A 2 24.73 3.99 -18.07
C GLY A 2 24.79 2.49 -17.80
N GLN A 3 24.95 2.10 -16.55
CA GLN A 3 24.72 0.71 -16.16
C GLN A 3 23.21 0.45 -16.23
N ARG A 4 22.82 -0.47 -17.09
CA ARG A 4 21.47 -1.02 -17.13
C ARG A 4 21.26 -1.81 -15.84
N CYS A 5 20.15 -1.57 -15.15
CA CYS A 5 19.67 -2.46 -14.11
C CYS A 5 19.62 -3.89 -14.67
N LYS A 6 20.49 -4.76 -14.20
CA LYS A 6 20.47 -6.16 -14.56
C LYS A 6 19.37 -6.82 -13.75
N ALA A 7 18.26 -7.17 -14.39
CA ALA A 7 17.25 -7.98 -13.77
C ALA A 7 17.90 -9.28 -13.27
N ALA A 8 17.96 -9.47 -11.98
CA ALA A 8 18.46 -10.69 -11.36
C ALA A 8 17.31 -11.70 -11.33
N GLY A 9 17.46 -12.80 -12.09
CA GLY A 9 16.77 -14.08 -11.88
C GLY A 9 15.24 -14.13 -12.04
N PRO A 10 14.65 -15.32 -12.03
CA PRO A 10 13.22 -15.49 -12.24
C PRO A 10 12.42 -14.90 -11.07
N ALA A 11 11.57 -13.92 -11.40
CA ALA A 11 10.50 -13.34 -10.58
C ALA A 11 10.94 -12.64 -9.28
N SER A 12 11.67 -11.53 -9.36
CA SER A 12 11.69 -10.61 -8.22
C SER A 12 10.36 -9.85 -8.17
N ALA A 13 9.58 -10.07 -7.12
CA ALA A 13 8.29 -9.42 -6.90
C ALA A 13 8.40 -7.96 -6.45
N GLY A 14 9.57 -7.36 -6.59
CA GLY A 14 9.92 -6.02 -6.18
C GLY A 14 10.94 -5.98 -5.05
N ALA A 15 11.57 -4.83 -4.85
CA ALA A 15 12.52 -4.59 -3.77
C ALA A 15 12.32 -3.22 -3.14
N ARG A 16 12.72 -3.08 -1.88
CA ARG A 16 12.90 -1.79 -1.20
C ARG A 16 14.38 -1.50 -1.07
N TYR A 17 14.77 -0.27 -1.32
CA TYR A 17 16.15 0.18 -1.26
C TYR A 17 16.27 1.52 -0.54
N GLU A 18 17.44 1.77 0.02
CA GLU A 18 17.87 3.03 0.57
C GLU A 18 18.92 3.65 -0.35
N LEU A 19 18.86 4.97 -0.54
CA LEU A 19 19.89 5.75 -1.20
C LEU A 19 20.59 6.62 -0.16
N MET A 20 21.86 6.33 0.11
CA MET A 20 22.70 7.16 0.97
C MET A 20 23.63 8.03 0.15
N TYR A 21 23.69 9.34 0.49
CA TYR A 21 24.64 10.25 -0.10
C TYR A 21 25.92 10.33 0.75
N SER A 22 27.07 10.15 0.12
CA SER A 22 28.39 10.34 0.70
C SER A 22 29.25 11.22 -0.21
N SER A 23 30.45 11.56 0.22
CA SER A 23 31.38 12.36 -0.58
C SER A 23 31.71 11.81 -1.96
N GLY A 24 31.41 10.54 -2.23
CA GLY A 24 31.59 9.86 -3.51
C GLY A 24 30.33 9.73 -4.36
N GLY A 25 29.17 10.18 -3.86
CA GLY A 25 27.88 10.08 -4.55
C GLY A 25 26.82 9.29 -3.78
N TRP A 26 25.77 8.87 -4.49
CA TRP A 26 24.68 8.06 -3.95
C TRP A 26 25.03 6.58 -3.97
N THR A 27 24.79 5.89 -2.86
CA THR A 27 24.91 4.44 -2.73
C THR A 27 23.54 3.83 -2.51
N GLU A 28 23.17 2.85 -3.35
CA GLU A 28 21.94 2.06 -3.23
C GLU A 28 22.19 0.86 -2.31
N THR A 29 21.30 0.67 -1.34
CA THR A 29 21.27 -0.51 -0.47
C THR A 29 19.88 -1.12 -0.53
N VAL A 30 19.77 -2.39 -0.95
CA VAL A 30 18.50 -3.12 -0.94
C VAL A 30 18.19 -3.54 0.50
N LEU A 31 17.06 -3.07 1.03
CA LEU A 31 16.61 -3.36 2.40
C LEU A 31 15.84 -4.66 2.49
N HIS A 32 14.97 -4.94 1.51
CA HIS A 32 14.15 -6.15 1.43
C HIS A 32 13.82 -6.50 -0.02
N ASN A 33 13.87 -7.80 -0.35
CA ASN A 33 13.45 -8.34 -1.65
C ASN A 33 12.18 -9.15 -1.45
N PHE A 34 11.08 -8.72 -2.04
CA PHE A 34 9.81 -9.42 -2.00
C PHE A 34 9.84 -10.67 -2.90
N SER A 35 9.25 -11.77 -2.42
CA SER A 35 9.28 -13.08 -3.06
C SER A 35 7.98 -13.48 -3.75
N ALA A 36 6.92 -12.65 -3.66
CA ALA A 36 5.55 -12.96 -4.07
C ALA A 36 4.90 -14.09 -3.26
N GLY A 37 5.46 -14.41 -2.10
CA GLY A 37 4.98 -15.40 -1.15
C GLY A 37 4.26 -14.77 0.04
N GLN A 38 4.69 -15.16 1.23
CA GLN A 38 4.15 -14.66 2.50
C GLN A 38 4.42 -13.16 2.73
N ASP A 39 5.44 -12.62 2.10
CA ASP A 39 5.90 -11.24 2.16
C ASP A 39 5.20 -10.29 1.15
N GLY A 40 4.45 -10.82 0.19
CA GLY A 40 3.75 -10.04 -0.82
C GLY A 40 4.56 -9.75 -2.07
N ALA A 41 4.02 -8.88 -2.94
CA ALA A 41 4.60 -8.51 -4.23
C ALA A 41 4.17 -7.11 -4.67
N ILE A 42 4.95 -6.50 -5.57
CA ILE A 42 4.68 -5.17 -6.14
C ILE A 42 4.51 -4.13 -5.03
N PRO A 43 5.59 -3.84 -4.28
CA PRO A 43 5.51 -2.89 -3.19
C PRO A 43 5.30 -1.45 -3.68
N ASN A 44 4.48 -0.69 -2.95
CA ASN A 44 4.25 0.74 -3.17
C ASN A 44 5.19 1.63 -2.33
N GLY A 45 4.91 2.92 -2.23
CA GLY A 45 5.65 3.87 -1.39
C GLY A 45 5.75 3.44 0.08
N VAL A 46 6.80 3.87 0.76
CA VAL A 46 6.98 3.64 2.20
C VAL A 46 6.98 4.96 2.95
N ILE A 47 6.56 4.90 4.22
CA ILE A 47 6.68 5.96 5.21
C ILE A 47 7.59 5.50 6.35
N LEU A 48 8.16 6.45 7.07
CA LEU A 48 9.12 6.22 8.15
C LEU A 48 8.53 6.72 9.47
N ASP A 49 8.63 5.93 10.54
CA ASP A 49 8.30 6.40 11.87
C ASP A 49 9.54 7.00 12.59
N SER A 50 9.32 7.56 13.78
CA SER A 50 10.38 8.16 14.59
C SER A 50 11.39 7.15 15.16
N ALA A 51 11.07 5.85 15.15
CA ALA A 51 11.95 4.77 15.58
C ALA A 51 12.80 4.20 14.42
N GLY A 52 12.57 4.67 13.19
CA GLY A 52 13.27 4.22 12.00
C GLY A 52 12.64 3.00 11.34
N ASN A 53 11.41 2.61 11.72
CA ASN A 53 10.69 1.55 11.03
C ASN A 53 10.05 2.10 9.75
N LEU A 54 10.02 1.29 8.69
CA LEU A 54 9.36 1.60 7.43
C LEU A 54 8.03 0.84 7.35
N TYR A 55 7.01 1.51 6.84
CA TYR A 55 5.69 0.93 6.61
C TYR A 55 5.28 1.13 5.16
N GLY A 56 4.69 0.11 4.56
CA GLY A 56 4.24 0.18 3.17
C GLY A 56 3.19 -0.87 2.85
N THR A 57 2.78 -0.88 1.59
CA THR A 57 1.81 -1.83 1.06
C THR A 57 2.41 -2.62 -0.09
N THR A 58 1.87 -3.81 -0.35
CA THR A 58 2.10 -4.59 -1.57
C THR A 58 0.77 -4.82 -2.29
N GLN A 59 0.76 -4.74 -3.63
CA GLN A 59 -0.49 -4.88 -4.40
C GLN A 59 -0.98 -6.33 -4.51
N GLY A 60 -0.08 -7.30 -4.28
CA GLY A 60 -0.36 -8.72 -4.52
C GLY A 60 0.07 -9.17 -5.92
N TRP A 61 0.04 -10.48 -6.16
CA TRP A 61 0.51 -11.09 -7.39
C TRP A 61 -0.49 -12.08 -7.97
N PHE A 62 -1.13 -11.74 -9.09
CA PHE A 62 -2.13 -12.58 -9.74
C PHE A 62 -1.55 -13.76 -10.54
N GLY A 63 -0.24 -13.80 -10.75
CA GLY A 63 0.45 -14.83 -11.57
C GLY A 63 0.98 -16.03 -10.78
N GLY A 64 0.72 -16.13 -9.47
CA GLY A 64 1.29 -17.17 -8.59
C GLY A 64 0.30 -17.79 -7.61
N THR A 65 0.82 -18.69 -6.78
CA THR A 65 0.08 -19.33 -5.67
C THR A 65 0.15 -18.55 -4.35
N GLY A 66 0.84 -17.39 -4.36
CA GLY A 66 1.06 -16.55 -3.20
C GLY A 66 -0.06 -15.55 -2.94
N ASP A 67 0.32 -14.43 -2.32
CA ASP A 67 -0.61 -13.34 -2.02
C ASP A 67 -1.18 -12.71 -3.28
N ARG A 68 -2.49 -12.67 -3.38
CA ARG A 68 -3.22 -12.15 -4.55
C ARG A 68 -3.81 -10.77 -4.31
N PHE A 69 -4.08 -10.40 -3.06
CA PHE A 69 -4.92 -9.25 -2.72
C PHE A 69 -4.15 -8.13 -2.04
N GLY A 70 -2.88 -8.37 -1.74
CA GLY A 70 -1.99 -7.39 -1.17
C GLY A 70 -1.94 -7.39 0.35
N LYS A 71 -0.96 -6.66 0.87
CA LYS A 71 -0.63 -6.61 2.30
C LYS A 71 -0.27 -5.21 2.74
N VAL A 72 -0.32 -5.02 4.06
CA VAL A 72 0.40 -3.95 4.75
C VAL A 72 1.57 -4.58 5.48
N PHE A 73 2.77 -4.02 5.33
CA PHE A 73 3.99 -4.52 5.96
C PHE A 73 4.73 -3.44 6.75
N GLN A 74 5.57 -3.91 7.67
CA GLN A 74 6.55 -3.11 8.40
C GLN A 74 7.93 -3.71 8.17
N LEU A 75 8.94 -2.89 7.92
CA LEU A 75 10.35 -3.26 8.01
C LEU A 75 10.96 -2.62 9.26
N VAL A 76 11.55 -3.45 10.10
CA VAL A 76 12.20 -3.03 11.36
C VAL A 76 13.70 -3.22 11.22
N PRO A 77 14.52 -2.19 11.52
CA PRO A 77 15.97 -2.33 11.51
C PRO A 77 16.42 -3.45 12.48
N SER A 78 17.32 -4.33 12.03
CA SER A 78 17.81 -5.44 12.84
C SER A 78 19.27 -5.74 12.54
N GLY A 79 20.18 -5.37 13.44
CA GLY A 79 21.61 -5.57 13.23
C GLY A 79 22.11 -4.91 11.95
N SER A 80 22.56 -5.70 10.98
CA SER A 80 23.02 -5.24 9.65
C SER A 80 21.93 -5.32 8.56
N GLY A 81 20.68 -5.63 8.90
CA GLY A 81 19.60 -5.83 7.94
C GLY A 81 18.25 -5.35 8.45
N TRP A 82 17.20 -5.88 7.88
CA TRP A 82 15.82 -5.53 8.17
C TRP A 82 14.97 -6.79 8.35
N ASN A 83 14.09 -6.76 9.34
CA ASN A 83 13.07 -7.79 9.55
C ASN A 83 11.74 -7.30 9.01
N GLU A 84 11.06 -8.10 8.20
CA GLU A 84 9.72 -7.83 7.74
C GLU A 84 8.69 -8.42 8.71
N ASN A 85 7.67 -7.64 9.01
CA ASN A 85 6.45 -8.05 9.69
C ASN A 85 5.26 -7.75 8.77
N VAL A 86 4.46 -8.75 8.46
CA VAL A 86 3.16 -8.54 7.80
C VAL A 86 2.17 -8.09 8.86
N LEU A 87 1.63 -6.87 8.71
CA LEU A 87 0.68 -6.26 9.65
C LEU A 87 -0.76 -6.65 9.32
N TYR A 88 -1.08 -6.75 8.02
CA TYR A 88 -2.40 -7.12 7.53
C TYR A 88 -2.31 -7.78 6.15
N THR A 89 -3.20 -8.74 5.87
CA THR A 89 -3.35 -9.38 4.57
C THR A 89 -4.80 -9.22 4.11
N PHE A 90 -5.00 -8.55 2.98
CA PHE A 90 -6.32 -8.35 2.40
C PHE A 90 -6.92 -9.65 1.86
N GLN A 91 -8.24 -9.78 1.93
CA GLN A 91 -8.97 -11.02 1.61
C GLN A 91 -9.89 -10.92 0.39
N ASP A 92 -9.91 -9.76 -0.31
CA ASP A 92 -10.83 -9.48 -1.42
C ASP A 92 -12.32 -9.49 -0.99
N GLY A 93 -12.54 -9.20 0.26
CA GLY A 93 -13.86 -9.10 0.87
C GLY A 93 -14.27 -7.65 1.10
N ALA A 94 -14.99 -7.43 2.21
CA ALA A 94 -15.36 -6.09 2.66
C ALA A 94 -14.16 -5.22 3.06
N ASP A 95 -13.01 -5.83 3.30
CA ASP A 95 -11.74 -5.17 3.62
C ASP A 95 -11.04 -4.55 2.41
N GLY A 96 -11.46 -4.91 1.20
CA GLY A 96 -10.85 -4.45 -0.03
C GLY A 96 -9.75 -5.37 -0.54
N ALA A 97 -9.09 -4.96 -1.62
CA ALA A 97 -7.97 -5.65 -2.25
C ALA A 97 -7.10 -4.69 -3.05
N VAL A 98 -5.88 -5.12 -3.35
CA VAL A 98 -4.95 -4.39 -4.22
C VAL A 98 -4.72 -2.96 -3.70
N PRO A 99 -4.07 -2.79 -2.54
CA PRO A 99 -3.63 -1.47 -2.11
C PRO A 99 -2.61 -0.96 -3.14
N ALA A 100 -2.98 0.09 -3.89
CA ALA A 100 -2.21 0.60 -5.01
C ALA A 100 -1.39 1.84 -4.65
N ALA A 101 -1.46 2.26 -3.39
CA ALA A 101 -0.84 3.48 -2.89
C ALA A 101 -0.01 3.25 -1.62
N GLY A 102 0.84 4.22 -1.27
CA GLY A 102 1.50 4.27 0.03
C GLY A 102 0.53 4.58 1.17
N LEU A 103 1.06 4.55 2.38
CA LEU A 103 0.34 4.85 3.61
C LEU A 103 0.56 6.30 4.04
N VAL A 104 -0.31 6.80 4.94
CA VAL A 104 -0.03 7.94 5.81
C VAL A 104 -0.18 7.49 7.26
N MET A 105 0.50 8.21 8.18
CA MET A 105 0.52 7.90 9.61
C MET A 105 0.14 9.14 10.41
N ASP A 106 -0.69 8.95 11.42
CA ASP A 106 -1.00 9.99 12.39
C ASP A 106 0.01 10.03 13.56
N GLN A 107 -0.21 10.95 14.50
CA GLN A 107 0.65 11.11 15.67
C GLN A 107 0.53 9.96 16.68
N GLN A 108 -0.54 9.18 16.64
CA GLN A 108 -0.78 8.00 17.47
C GLN A 108 -0.15 6.73 16.89
N GLY A 109 0.37 6.80 15.66
CA GLY A 109 0.95 5.68 14.93
C GLY A 109 -0.07 4.84 14.18
N ASN A 110 -1.32 5.30 14.03
CA ASN A 110 -2.28 4.66 13.17
C ASN A 110 -1.90 4.87 11.71
N LEU A 111 -2.05 3.82 10.91
CA LEU A 111 -1.75 3.79 9.48
C LEU A 111 -3.03 3.89 8.68
N TYR A 112 -3.08 4.78 7.71
CA TYR A 112 -4.23 4.94 6.82
C TYR A 112 -3.80 4.67 5.38
N GLY A 113 -4.67 3.98 4.64
CA GLY A 113 -4.41 3.66 3.24
C GLY A 113 -5.68 3.41 2.46
N THR A 114 -5.51 3.14 1.19
CA THR A 114 -6.59 2.83 0.26
C THR A 114 -6.35 1.52 -0.45
N THR A 115 -7.44 0.86 -0.84
CA THR A 115 -7.41 -0.23 -1.82
C THR A 115 -8.07 0.21 -3.11
N SER A 116 -7.62 -0.32 -4.23
CA SER A 116 -8.20 -0.02 -5.54
C SER A 116 -9.27 -1.02 -5.95
N GLY A 117 -9.35 -2.18 -5.31
CA GLY A 117 -10.27 -3.28 -5.60
C GLY A 117 -10.90 -3.85 -4.33
N GLY A 118 -11.54 -5.02 -4.48
CA GLY A 118 -12.33 -5.67 -3.45
C GLY A 118 -13.74 -5.05 -3.35
N VAL A 119 -14.51 -5.50 -2.38
CA VAL A 119 -15.96 -5.26 -2.21
C VAL A 119 -16.78 -5.60 -3.46
N ALA A 120 -18.08 -5.75 -3.31
CA ALA A 120 -18.95 -6.01 -4.45
C ALA A 120 -18.94 -4.82 -5.42
N GLY A 121 -18.41 -5.04 -6.63
CA GLY A 121 -18.27 -4.00 -7.65
C GLY A 121 -16.87 -3.43 -7.85
N GLY A 122 -15.86 -3.92 -7.10
CA GLY A 122 -14.44 -3.58 -7.32
C GLY A 122 -14.06 -2.13 -7.05
N ALA A 123 -14.78 -1.45 -6.14
CA ALA A 123 -14.66 -0.01 -5.96
C ALA A 123 -13.56 0.44 -4.98
N GLY A 124 -12.98 -0.50 -4.23
CA GLY A 124 -11.94 -0.20 -3.24
C GLY A 124 -12.46 0.38 -1.93
N THR A 125 -11.54 0.60 -1.00
CA THR A 125 -11.84 1.04 0.38
C THR A 125 -10.86 2.11 0.85
N VAL A 126 -11.23 2.80 1.94
CA VAL A 126 -10.29 3.50 2.82
C VAL A 126 -10.25 2.74 4.14
N PHE A 127 -9.08 2.45 4.64
CA PHE A 127 -8.86 1.67 5.86
C PHE A 127 -7.92 2.35 6.83
N GLU A 128 -8.01 1.93 8.09
CA GLU A 128 -7.08 2.25 9.16
C GLU A 128 -6.52 0.95 9.74
N LEU A 129 -5.24 0.95 10.10
CA LEU A 129 -4.62 -0.02 10.99
C LEU A 129 -4.13 0.68 12.24
N SER A 130 -4.68 0.30 13.39
CA SER A 130 -4.32 0.85 14.70
C SER A 130 -3.46 -0.13 15.48
N PRO A 131 -2.36 0.30 16.12
CA PRO A 131 -1.57 -0.55 17.02
C PRO A 131 -2.43 -1.02 18.19
N SER A 132 -2.43 -2.32 18.49
CA SER A 132 -3.27 -2.89 19.56
C SER A 132 -2.60 -4.11 20.20
N GLY A 133 -2.26 -4.04 21.49
CA GLY A 133 -1.91 -5.19 22.32
C GLY A 133 -0.78 -6.09 21.80
N GLY A 134 0.16 -5.55 21.02
CA GLY A 134 1.23 -6.30 20.36
C GLY A 134 0.92 -6.78 18.94
N GLY A 135 -0.20 -6.33 18.38
CA GLY A 135 -0.60 -6.54 16.99
C GLY A 135 -1.23 -5.29 16.38
N TRP A 136 -2.03 -5.48 15.36
CA TRP A 136 -2.73 -4.42 14.64
C TRP A 136 -4.20 -4.75 14.49
N THR A 137 -5.05 -3.73 14.65
CA THR A 137 -6.51 -3.83 14.43
C THR A 137 -6.85 -3.14 13.12
N PHE A 138 -7.55 -3.85 12.24
CA PHE A 138 -8.07 -3.30 10.99
C PHE A 138 -9.43 -2.66 11.21
N ASN A 139 -9.60 -1.44 10.74
CA ASN A 139 -10.86 -0.69 10.72
C ASN A 139 -11.17 -0.27 9.29
N LEU A 140 -12.34 -0.66 8.79
CA LEU A 140 -12.86 -0.17 7.52
C LEU A 140 -13.46 1.21 7.77
N LEU A 141 -12.92 2.26 7.16
CA LEU A 141 -13.42 3.63 7.29
C LEU A 141 -14.47 3.96 6.24
N TYR A 142 -14.24 3.53 5.00
CA TYR A 142 -15.16 3.80 3.89
C TYR A 142 -15.05 2.74 2.80
N SER A 143 -16.17 2.42 2.13
CA SER A 143 -16.22 1.60 0.93
C SER A 143 -16.76 2.43 -0.22
N PHE A 144 -15.97 2.53 -1.28
CA PHE A 144 -16.42 3.20 -2.50
C PHE A 144 -17.47 2.34 -3.21
N SER A 145 -18.39 2.99 -3.93
CA SER A 145 -19.43 2.33 -4.72
C SER A 145 -19.54 2.96 -6.10
N GLY A 146 -20.11 2.22 -7.08
CA GLY A 146 -20.43 2.78 -8.39
C GLY A 146 -19.33 2.65 -9.45
N CYS A 147 -18.56 1.57 -9.43
CA CYS A 147 -17.73 1.19 -10.58
C CYS A 147 -18.61 0.69 -11.72
N TYR A 148 -18.81 1.53 -12.72
CA TYR A 148 -19.51 1.17 -13.96
C TYR A 148 -18.50 1.14 -15.10
N GLY A 149 -18.11 -0.06 -15.54
CA GLY A 149 -17.30 -0.28 -16.72
C GLY A 149 -17.19 -1.77 -17.02
N PRO A 150 -17.13 -2.17 -18.30
CA PRO A 150 -16.91 -3.58 -18.64
C PRO A 150 -15.53 -3.99 -18.08
N LEU A 151 -15.50 -5.12 -17.36
CA LEU A 151 -14.29 -5.78 -16.87
C LEU A 151 -13.51 -6.36 -18.07
N ILE A 152 -12.88 -5.52 -18.89
CA ILE A 152 -12.16 -5.92 -20.11
C ILE A 152 -10.64 -5.93 -19.95
N SER A 153 -10.14 -5.92 -18.73
CA SER A 153 -8.70 -6.00 -18.48
C SER A 153 -8.36 -7.17 -17.54
N VAL A 154 -7.28 -7.86 -17.84
CA VAL A 154 -6.67 -8.92 -17.01
C VAL A 154 -6.20 -8.39 -15.65
N PHE A 155 -6.12 -7.08 -15.54
CA PHE A 155 -6.02 -6.30 -14.30
C PHE A 155 -7.26 -5.42 -14.26
N PRO A 156 -8.24 -5.67 -13.37
CA PRO A 156 -9.27 -4.67 -13.15
C PRO A 156 -8.56 -3.42 -12.60
N PRO A 157 -8.57 -2.30 -13.33
CA PRO A 157 -8.31 -1.05 -12.65
C PRO A 157 -9.47 -0.90 -11.66
N GLY A 158 -9.20 -1.14 -10.38
CA GLY A 158 -10.15 -0.82 -9.34
C GLY A 158 -10.52 0.65 -9.51
N CYS A 159 -11.77 0.98 -9.27
CA CYS A 159 -12.22 2.37 -9.37
C CYS A 159 -11.87 3.18 -8.13
N GLY A 160 -11.25 2.55 -7.14
CA GLY A 160 -10.85 3.15 -5.89
C GLY A 160 -9.68 4.14 -6.05
N SER A 161 -9.15 4.55 -4.95
CA SER A 161 -7.97 5.40 -4.91
C SER A 161 -6.73 4.63 -5.36
N GLN A 162 -5.92 5.26 -6.20
CA GLN A 162 -4.60 4.75 -6.61
C GLN A 162 -3.46 5.63 -6.09
N ASP A 163 -3.78 6.71 -5.38
CA ASP A 163 -2.83 7.62 -4.78
C ASP A 163 -2.89 7.56 -3.25
N SER A 164 -1.77 7.94 -2.62
CA SER A 164 -1.69 8.04 -1.17
C SER A 164 -2.64 9.12 -0.65
N LEU A 165 -3.19 8.87 0.52
CA LEU A 165 -3.96 9.87 1.26
C LEU A 165 -3.04 10.99 1.75
N ILE A 166 -3.63 12.12 2.11
CA ILE A 166 -3.04 13.09 3.02
C ILE A 166 -3.91 13.20 4.27
N ILE A 167 -3.28 13.51 5.40
CA ILE A 167 -3.95 13.71 6.68
C ILE A 167 -3.66 15.12 7.18
N ASP A 168 -4.69 15.84 7.64
CA ASP A 168 -4.53 17.14 8.26
C ASP A 168 -4.32 17.04 9.78
N SER A 169 -4.10 18.19 10.42
CA SER A 169 -3.89 18.26 11.87
C SER A 169 -5.13 17.94 12.72
N ALA A 170 -6.31 17.90 12.11
CA ALA A 170 -7.56 17.52 12.74
C ALA A 170 -7.86 16.01 12.59
N GLY A 171 -7.04 15.29 11.81
CA GLY A 171 -7.22 13.87 11.52
C GLY A 171 -8.10 13.60 10.30
N ASN A 172 -8.52 14.63 9.55
CA ASN A 172 -9.27 14.40 8.32
C ASN A 172 -8.39 13.83 7.22
N LEU A 173 -8.93 12.89 6.46
CA LEU A 173 -8.23 12.23 5.36
C LEU A 173 -8.74 12.76 4.02
N TYR A 174 -7.83 13.08 3.12
CA TYR A 174 -8.14 13.53 1.76
C TYR A 174 -7.49 12.61 0.75
N GLY A 175 -8.20 12.34 -0.34
CA GLY A 175 -7.69 11.48 -1.41
C GLY A 175 -8.42 11.71 -2.72
N THR A 176 -8.02 10.94 -3.72
CA THR A 176 -8.62 10.95 -5.06
C THR A 176 -9.11 9.56 -5.44
N THR A 177 -10.09 9.49 -6.32
CA THR A 177 -10.51 8.24 -6.96
C THR A 177 -10.35 8.34 -8.46
N VAL A 178 -9.99 7.27 -9.12
CA VAL A 178 -9.92 7.21 -10.59
C VAL A 178 -11.34 7.17 -11.16
N SER A 179 -12.24 6.48 -10.47
CA SER A 179 -13.68 6.32 -10.72
C SER A 179 -14.24 5.75 -9.41
N PRO A 180 -15.40 6.09 -8.91
CA PRO A 180 -16.47 6.86 -9.53
C PRO A 180 -16.34 8.37 -9.29
N GLY A 181 -17.30 9.10 -9.80
CA GLY A 181 -17.59 10.51 -9.66
C GLY A 181 -18.83 10.76 -10.51
N ALA A 182 -19.46 11.90 -10.37
CA ALA A 182 -20.73 12.20 -11.05
C ALA A 182 -20.72 11.94 -12.56
N ASN A 183 -19.55 11.97 -13.17
CA ASN A 183 -19.33 11.75 -14.62
C ASN A 183 -18.44 10.52 -14.91
N GLY A 184 -18.12 9.67 -13.92
CA GLY A 184 -17.23 8.52 -14.08
C GLY A 184 -15.75 8.87 -14.33
N LEU A 185 -15.33 10.10 -14.04
CA LEU A 185 -14.00 10.62 -14.33
C LEU A 185 -13.15 10.84 -13.05
N GLY A 186 -13.55 10.23 -11.95
CA GLY A 186 -12.89 10.38 -10.66
C GLY A 186 -13.41 11.53 -9.81
N SER A 187 -12.94 11.61 -8.59
CA SER A 187 -13.28 12.64 -7.61
C SER A 187 -12.15 12.92 -6.63
N VAL A 188 -12.22 14.06 -5.98
CA VAL A 188 -11.49 14.34 -4.74
C VAL A 188 -12.49 14.14 -3.59
N PHE A 189 -12.07 13.46 -2.53
CA PHE A 189 -12.89 13.19 -1.37
C PHE A 189 -12.20 13.63 -0.07
N GLU A 190 -13.03 13.89 0.93
CA GLU A 190 -12.66 14.11 2.32
C GLU A 190 -13.40 13.09 3.19
N LEU A 191 -12.69 12.47 4.12
CA LEU A 191 -13.29 11.75 5.25
C LEU A 191 -12.96 12.52 6.53
N THR A 192 -14.00 13.08 7.16
CA THR A 192 -13.86 13.80 8.42
C THR A 192 -13.72 12.82 9.57
N TYR A 193 -12.74 13.07 10.45
CA TYR A 193 -12.60 12.31 11.68
C TYR A 193 -13.85 12.56 12.56
N PRO A 194 -14.51 11.51 13.08
CA PRO A 194 -15.66 11.71 13.95
C PRO A 194 -15.20 12.38 15.26
N ASN A 195 -15.76 13.57 15.55
CA ASN A 195 -15.57 14.31 16.82
C ASN A 195 -16.28 13.61 17.96
#